data_0781e77aa537f475db440bed881ff4ff
#
_entry.id   0781e77aa537f475db440bed881ff4ff
#
_cell.length_a   1.000
_cell.length_b   1.000
_cell.length_c   1.000
_cell.angle_alpha   90.00
_cell.angle_beta   90.00
_cell.angle_gamma   90.00
#
_symmetry.space_group_name_H-M   'P 1'
#
loop_
_entity.id
_entity.type
_entity.pdbx_description
1 polymer ?
#
loop_
_entity_poly.entity_id
_entity_poly.type
_entity_poly.pdbx_seq_one_letter_code
_entity_poly.pdbx_strand_id
1 'polypeptide(L)'
;MIKGILFDKDGTLIDFYKVWGTAAGPVMDRLLADCHTGEREFLKKELLERLGIHDSEIDPEGAFAWMTYREITDVIWNFLKEKHPELLPEKQELLGKVQNEFYKEVVEKRRDYPVFTEVKELFRKLTEEYGVKVGLATTDTYASARTCMDCLDASGYVTFWGTDDGTLPVKPDGKLVELAAESWYIKPEELLMVGDTPNDMRFAHNGHAFALGVLSGTGKIHHMECVADDLIESVAELPAWLEGKRGEKNGRN
;
A
#
# COMPACT_ATOMS: atom_id res chain seq x y z
N MET A 1 12.90 14.94 16.22
CA MET A 1 12.99 15.51 14.83
C MET A 1 12.93 14.33 13.87
N ILE A 2 12.10 14.39 12.84
CA ILE A 2 12.00 13.34 11.84
C ILE A 2 13.31 13.26 11.04
N LYS A 3 13.86 12.06 10.91
CA LYS A 3 15.10 11.76 10.18
C LYS A 3 14.90 10.73 9.07
N GLY A 4 13.82 9.95 9.14
CA GLY A 4 13.45 8.98 8.13
C GLY A 4 11.94 8.99 7.89
N ILE A 5 11.52 8.71 6.66
CA ILE A 5 10.12 8.61 6.28
C ILE A 5 9.91 7.31 5.53
N LEU A 6 9.00 6.51 6.03
CA LEU A 6 8.44 5.36 5.33
C LEU A 6 7.14 5.77 4.66
N PHE A 7 7.01 5.50 3.39
CA PHE A 7 5.77 5.74 2.64
C PHE A 7 5.07 4.42 2.36
N ASP A 8 3.77 4.39 2.57
CA ASP A 8 2.94 3.49 1.80
C ASP A 8 2.95 3.92 0.32
N LYS A 9 2.62 3.00 -0.58
CA LYS A 9 2.64 3.24 -2.02
C LYS A 9 1.25 3.55 -2.56
N ASP A 10 0.35 2.61 -2.40
CA ASP A 10 -0.96 2.57 -3.04
C ASP A 10 -2.02 3.34 -2.24
N GLY A 11 -2.54 4.45 -2.76
CA GLY A 11 -3.41 5.38 -2.03
C GLY A 11 -2.66 6.55 -1.39
N THR A 12 -1.34 6.44 -1.25
CA THR A 12 -0.47 7.45 -0.66
C THR A 12 0.36 8.20 -1.70
N LEU A 13 1.19 7.49 -2.46
CA LEU A 13 1.99 8.05 -3.55
C LEU A 13 1.25 7.99 -4.89
N ILE A 14 0.58 6.88 -5.15
CA ILE A 14 -0.17 6.62 -6.37
C ILE A 14 -1.66 6.43 -6.09
N ASP A 15 -2.48 6.79 -7.06
CA ASP A 15 -3.93 6.69 -6.98
C ASP A 15 -4.37 5.20 -7.03
N PHE A 16 -4.71 4.67 -5.87
CA PHE A 16 -5.12 3.28 -5.69
C PHE A 16 -6.30 2.89 -6.59
N TYR A 17 -7.32 3.74 -6.66
CA TYR A 17 -8.53 3.43 -7.44
C TYR A 17 -8.25 3.32 -8.93
N LYS A 18 -7.42 4.22 -9.47
CA LYS A 18 -7.05 4.21 -10.89
C LYS A 18 -6.08 3.08 -11.25
N VAL A 19 -5.36 2.54 -10.30
CA VAL A 19 -4.43 1.42 -10.52
C VAL A 19 -5.09 0.09 -10.20
N TRP A 20 -5.42 -0.14 -8.95
CA TRP A 20 -5.88 -1.43 -8.45
C TRP A 20 -7.39 -1.64 -8.65
N GLY A 21 -8.18 -0.59 -8.47
CA GLY A 21 -9.63 -0.65 -8.68
C GLY A 21 -9.98 -1.03 -10.11
N THR A 22 -9.24 -0.51 -11.10
CA THR A 22 -9.43 -0.87 -12.51
C THR A 22 -8.89 -2.25 -12.87
N ALA A 23 -7.93 -2.79 -12.12
CA ALA A 23 -7.32 -4.10 -12.36
C ALA A 23 -8.15 -5.28 -11.81
N ALA A 24 -8.87 -5.07 -10.71
CA ALA A 24 -9.55 -6.14 -9.98
C ALA A 24 -10.54 -6.92 -10.86
N GLY A 25 -11.42 -6.25 -11.58
CA GLY A 25 -12.42 -6.90 -12.45
C GLY A 25 -11.78 -7.81 -13.50
N PRO A 26 -10.89 -7.31 -14.37
CA PRO A 26 -10.18 -8.13 -15.36
C PRO A 26 -9.38 -9.30 -14.77
N VAL A 27 -8.78 -9.11 -13.59
CA VAL A 27 -8.06 -10.20 -12.90
C VAL A 27 -9.04 -11.28 -12.45
N MET A 28 -10.16 -10.91 -11.81
CA MET A 28 -11.17 -11.91 -11.40
C MET A 28 -11.76 -12.66 -12.60
N ASP A 29 -11.99 -12.00 -13.73
CA ASP A 29 -12.43 -12.68 -14.97
C ASP A 29 -11.47 -13.79 -15.40
N ARG A 30 -10.15 -13.56 -15.30
CA ARG A 30 -9.14 -14.57 -15.66
C ARG A 30 -9.00 -15.67 -14.62
N LEU A 31 -9.14 -15.33 -13.34
CA LEU A 31 -9.10 -16.32 -12.25
C LEU A 31 -10.31 -17.27 -12.29
N LEU A 32 -11.47 -16.77 -12.71
CA LEU A 32 -12.72 -17.52 -12.84
C LEU A 32 -12.94 -18.10 -14.26
N ALA A 33 -11.93 -18.09 -15.13
CA ALA A 33 -12.07 -18.48 -16.53
C ALA A 33 -12.56 -19.93 -16.70
N ASP A 34 -12.22 -20.83 -15.79
CA ASP A 34 -12.60 -22.24 -15.80
C ASP A 34 -14.01 -22.50 -15.23
N CYS A 35 -14.66 -21.51 -14.62
CA CYS A 35 -16.04 -21.59 -14.16
C CYS A 35 -17.01 -21.51 -15.34
N HIS A 36 -18.21 -22.13 -15.20
CA HIS A 36 -19.24 -22.09 -16.22
C HIS A 36 -19.65 -20.67 -16.61
N THR A 37 -19.75 -20.40 -17.92
CA THR A 37 -19.97 -19.05 -18.47
C THR A 37 -21.23 -18.37 -17.93
N GLY A 38 -22.31 -19.15 -17.66
CA GLY A 38 -23.57 -18.61 -17.14
C GLY A 38 -23.53 -18.14 -15.69
N GLU A 39 -22.55 -18.56 -14.92
CA GLU A 39 -22.41 -18.22 -13.49
C GLU A 39 -21.27 -17.23 -13.23
N ARG A 40 -20.35 -17.05 -14.18
CA ARG A 40 -19.10 -16.31 -14.02
C ARG A 40 -19.32 -14.88 -13.54
N GLU A 41 -20.23 -14.13 -14.13
CA GLU A 41 -20.51 -12.75 -13.73
C GLU A 41 -21.06 -12.66 -12.30
N PHE A 42 -21.92 -13.61 -11.91
CA PHE A 42 -22.43 -13.69 -10.54
C PHE A 42 -21.30 -14.02 -9.56
N LEU A 43 -20.47 -15.00 -9.85
CA LEU A 43 -19.33 -15.41 -9.02
C LEU A 43 -18.31 -14.28 -8.91
N LYS A 44 -18.03 -13.58 -10.02
CA LYS A 44 -17.15 -12.41 -10.01
C LYS A 44 -17.65 -11.32 -9.08
N LYS A 45 -18.93 -10.97 -9.19
CA LYS A 45 -19.54 -9.97 -8.33
C LYS A 45 -19.44 -10.36 -6.85
N GLU A 46 -19.83 -11.58 -6.49
CA GLU A 46 -19.76 -12.08 -5.11
C GLU A 46 -18.31 -12.11 -4.58
N LEU A 47 -17.35 -12.49 -5.43
CA LEU A 47 -15.94 -12.50 -5.05
C LEU A 47 -15.38 -11.09 -4.83
N LEU A 48 -15.71 -10.15 -5.70
CA LEU A 48 -15.34 -8.74 -5.53
C LEU A 48 -15.93 -8.16 -4.23
N GLU A 49 -17.20 -8.46 -3.93
CA GLU A 49 -17.84 -8.04 -2.66
C GLU A 49 -17.12 -8.63 -1.44
N ARG A 50 -16.70 -9.90 -1.48
CA ARG A 50 -15.89 -10.52 -0.39
C ARG A 50 -14.52 -9.90 -0.22
N LEU A 51 -13.96 -9.33 -1.29
CA LEU A 51 -12.71 -8.57 -1.25
C LEU A 51 -12.90 -7.13 -0.76
N GLY A 52 -14.15 -6.70 -0.53
CA GLY A 52 -14.47 -5.33 -0.12
C GLY A 52 -14.61 -4.37 -1.31
N ILE A 53 -14.90 -4.89 -2.51
CA ILE A 53 -15.13 -4.06 -3.71
C ILE A 53 -16.62 -4.09 -4.04
N HIS A 54 -17.29 -2.95 -3.88
CA HIS A 54 -18.72 -2.78 -4.08
C HIS A 54 -18.97 -1.80 -5.23
N ASP A 55 -19.39 -2.30 -6.38
CA ASP A 55 -19.57 -1.55 -7.62
C ASP A 55 -18.29 -0.77 -8.02
N SER A 56 -18.17 0.50 -7.64
CA SER A 56 -16.99 1.35 -7.90
C SER A 56 -16.29 1.81 -6.62
N GLU A 57 -16.76 1.39 -5.46
CA GLU A 57 -16.19 1.75 -4.16
C GLU A 57 -15.38 0.60 -3.58
N ILE A 58 -14.25 0.91 -2.94
CA ILE A 58 -13.42 -0.04 -2.21
C ILE A 58 -13.53 0.31 -0.73
N ASP A 59 -13.93 -0.70 0.07
CA ASP A 59 -13.99 -0.58 1.50
C ASP A 59 -12.57 -0.45 2.07
N PRO A 60 -12.23 0.62 2.79
CA PRO A 60 -10.91 0.81 3.38
C PRO A 60 -10.54 -0.25 4.45
N GLU A 61 -11.52 -0.93 5.03
CA GLU A 61 -11.31 -2.06 5.93
C GLU A 61 -11.43 -3.42 5.18
N GLY A 62 -11.74 -3.39 3.89
CA GLY A 62 -11.86 -4.57 3.04
C GLY A 62 -10.51 -5.21 2.71
N ALA A 63 -10.53 -6.50 2.44
CA ALA A 63 -9.33 -7.28 2.11
C ALA A 63 -8.47 -6.66 1.01
N PHE A 64 -9.11 -6.12 -0.02
CA PHE A 64 -8.42 -5.57 -1.18
C PHE A 64 -7.64 -4.29 -0.89
N ALA A 65 -8.05 -3.52 0.12
CA ALA A 65 -7.44 -2.23 0.43
C ALA A 65 -6.07 -2.34 1.14
N TRP A 66 -5.81 -3.45 1.87
CA TRP A 66 -4.64 -3.51 2.74
C TRP A 66 -4.00 -4.90 2.89
N MET A 67 -4.67 -5.96 2.44
CA MET A 67 -4.15 -7.33 2.57
C MET A 67 -3.02 -7.62 1.58
N THR A 68 -2.16 -8.55 1.96
CA THR A 68 -1.14 -9.11 1.09
C THR A 68 -1.75 -9.99 0.00
N TYR A 69 -0.99 -10.29 -1.04
CA TYR A 69 -1.42 -11.28 -2.05
C TYR A 69 -1.77 -12.66 -1.46
N ARG A 70 -1.10 -13.06 -0.36
CA ARG A 70 -1.40 -14.32 0.34
C ARG A 70 -2.79 -14.29 0.95
N GLU A 71 -3.12 -13.22 1.67
CA GLU A 71 -4.41 -13.05 2.31
C GLU A 71 -5.54 -12.89 1.29
N ILE A 72 -5.32 -12.12 0.22
CA ILE A 72 -6.24 -12.04 -0.94
C ILE A 72 -6.44 -13.42 -1.55
N THR A 73 -5.36 -14.20 -1.74
CA THR A 73 -5.45 -15.57 -2.25
C THR A 73 -6.25 -16.46 -1.31
N ASP A 74 -6.15 -16.28 0.01
CA ASP A 74 -6.92 -17.02 0.99
C ASP A 74 -8.42 -16.75 0.85
N VAL A 75 -8.81 -15.51 0.63
CA VAL A 75 -10.22 -15.14 0.35
C VAL A 75 -10.70 -15.83 -0.92
N ILE A 76 -9.92 -15.76 -2.00
CA ILE A 76 -10.26 -16.37 -3.29
C ILE A 76 -10.34 -17.90 -3.18
N TRP A 77 -9.36 -18.53 -2.50
CA TRP A 77 -9.31 -19.97 -2.33
C TRP A 77 -10.50 -20.51 -1.52
N ASN A 78 -10.85 -19.83 -0.42
CA ASN A 78 -12.01 -20.17 0.39
C ASN A 78 -13.32 -20.01 -0.38
N PHE A 79 -13.42 -18.96 -1.19
CA PHE A 79 -14.56 -18.76 -2.10
C PHE A 79 -14.71 -19.89 -3.11
N LEU A 80 -13.63 -20.26 -3.81
CA LEU A 80 -13.65 -21.37 -4.76
C LEU A 80 -13.96 -22.70 -4.09
N LYS A 81 -13.41 -22.95 -2.91
CA LYS A 81 -13.69 -24.15 -2.12
C LYS A 81 -15.18 -24.28 -1.74
N GLU A 82 -15.84 -23.15 -1.48
CA GLU A 82 -17.26 -23.10 -1.17
C GLU A 82 -18.13 -23.33 -2.40
N LYS A 83 -17.80 -22.68 -3.52
CA LYS A 83 -18.64 -22.63 -4.73
C LYS A 83 -18.33 -23.73 -5.75
N HIS A 84 -17.05 -24.03 -5.94
CA HIS A 84 -16.54 -24.93 -6.98
C HIS A 84 -15.40 -25.81 -6.46
N PRO A 85 -15.64 -26.68 -5.46
CA PRO A 85 -14.59 -27.53 -4.88
C PRO A 85 -13.89 -28.43 -5.93
N GLU A 86 -14.57 -28.75 -7.04
CA GLU A 86 -14.02 -29.55 -8.16
C GLU A 86 -12.98 -28.78 -8.99
N LEU A 87 -12.98 -27.46 -8.94
CA LEU A 87 -12.04 -26.59 -9.66
C LEU A 87 -10.93 -26.05 -8.73
N LEU A 88 -10.89 -26.50 -7.48
CA LEU A 88 -10.00 -25.95 -6.47
C LEU A 88 -8.53 -26.30 -6.76
N PRO A 89 -7.67 -25.32 -7.08
CA PRO A 89 -6.24 -25.56 -7.29
C PRO A 89 -5.52 -25.73 -5.97
N GLU A 90 -4.26 -26.19 -6.03
CA GLU A 90 -3.36 -26.06 -4.91
C GLU A 90 -3.15 -24.59 -4.56
N LYS A 91 -3.17 -24.26 -3.26
CA LYS A 91 -3.16 -22.87 -2.78
C LYS A 91 -1.93 -22.08 -3.24
N GLN A 92 -0.76 -22.74 -3.29
CA GLN A 92 0.46 -22.12 -3.77
C GLN A 92 0.44 -21.82 -5.28
N GLU A 93 -0.22 -22.66 -6.07
CA GLU A 93 -0.44 -22.43 -7.49
C GLU A 93 -1.38 -21.23 -7.71
N LEU A 94 -2.46 -21.16 -6.93
CA LEU A 94 -3.38 -20.01 -6.97
C LEU A 94 -2.69 -18.71 -6.59
N LEU A 95 -1.84 -18.71 -5.57
CA LEU A 95 -1.04 -17.53 -5.19
C LEU A 95 -0.18 -17.05 -6.36
N GLY A 96 0.55 -17.96 -7.01
CA GLY A 96 1.35 -17.61 -8.19
C GLY A 96 0.51 -17.05 -9.33
N LYS A 97 -0.70 -17.61 -9.56
CA LYS A 97 -1.65 -17.12 -10.58
C LYS A 97 -2.17 -15.71 -10.23
N VAL A 98 -2.58 -15.49 -8.98
CA VAL A 98 -3.05 -14.18 -8.49
C VAL A 98 -1.97 -13.12 -8.66
N GLN A 99 -0.76 -13.36 -8.16
CA GLN A 99 0.37 -12.43 -8.30
C GLN A 99 0.67 -12.10 -9.76
N ASN A 100 0.75 -13.13 -10.62
CA ASN A 100 1.06 -12.96 -12.04
C ASN A 100 -0.03 -12.17 -12.79
N GLU A 101 -1.32 -12.42 -12.52
CA GLU A 101 -2.40 -11.72 -13.18
C GLU A 101 -2.50 -10.25 -12.75
N PHE A 102 -2.29 -9.95 -11.47
CA PHE A 102 -2.18 -8.57 -11.02
C PHE A 102 -0.92 -7.88 -11.58
N TYR A 103 0.24 -8.56 -11.57
CA TYR A 103 1.46 -8.01 -12.15
C TYR A 103 1.27 -7.61 -13.61
N LYS A 104 0.65 -8.44 -14.42
CA LYS A 104 0.32 -8.12 -15.83
C LYS A 104 -0.57 -6.88 -15.95
N GLU A 105 -1.63 -6.77 -15.14
CA GLU A 105 -2.56 -5.64 -15.21
C GLU A 105 -1.94 -4.33 -14.69
N VAL A 106 -1.25 -4.40 -13.58
CA VAL A 106 -0.79 -3.23 -12.84
C VAL A 106 0.59 -2.76 -13.32
N VAL A 107 1.46 -3.68 -13.75
CA VAL A 107 2.85 -3.37 -14.10
C VAL A 107 3.08 -3.45 -15.61
N GLU A 108 2.86 -4.61 -16.25
CA GLU A 108 3.22 -4.79 -17.67
C GLU A 108 2.40 -3.94 -18.64
N LYS A 109 1.09 -3.78 -18.35
CA LYS A 109 0.20 -2.97 -19.18
C LYS A 109 0.29 -1.47 -18.91
N ARG A 110 0.91 -1.06 -17.81
CA ARG A 110 0.97 0.33 -17.40
C ARG A 110 2.30 0.96 -17.79
N ARG A 111 2.24 2.15 -18.38
CA ARG A 111 3.41 2.94 -18.77
C ARG A 111 3.64 4.15 -17.87
N ASP A 112 2.59 4.59 -17.21
CA ASP A 112 2.56 5.71 -16.28
C ASP A 112 1.68 5.37 -15.09
N TYR A 113 2.02 5.89 -13.93
CA TYR A 113 1.24 5.74 -12.73
C TYR A 113 0.57 7.08 -12.39
N PRO A 114 -0.76 7.09 -12.17
CA PRO A 114 -1.42 8.29 -11.66
C PRO A 114 -0.94 8.56 -10.23
N VAL A 115 -0.35 9.71 -10.01
CA VAL A 115 0.25 10.12 -8.74
C VAL A 115 -0.47 11.31 -8.12
N PHE A 116 -0.38 11.47 -6.80
CA PHE A 116 -0.93 12.63 -6.09
C PHE A 116 0.03 13.83 -6.07
N THR A 117 1.30 13.59 -6.37
CA THR A 117 2.34 14.61 -6.52
C THR A 117 3.46 14.07 -7.40
N GLU A 118 4.36 14.95 -7.87
CA GLU A 118 5.60 14.56 -8.54
C GLU A 118 6.53 13.83 -7.56
N VAL A 119 6.44 12.49 -7.50
CA VAL A 119 7.09 11.64 -6.47
C VAL A 119 8.60 11.82 -6.47
N LYS A 120 9.23 11.90 -7.68
CA LYS A 120 10.67 12.16 -7.80
C LYS A 120 11.05 13.47 -7.12
N GLU A 121 10.32 14.54 -7.40
CA GLU A 121 10.61 15.86 -6.84
C GLU A 121 10.35 15.90 -5.33
N LEU A 122 9.29 15.26 -4.86
CA LEU A 122 9.04 15.09 -3.43
C LEU A 122 10.24 14.40 -2.76
N PHE A 123 10.67 13.25 -3.27
CA PHE A 123 11.77 12.48 -2.67
C PHE A 123 13.10 13.24 -2.76
N ARG A 124 13.37 13.93 -3.88
CA ARG A 124 14.53 14.82 -4.00
C ARG A 124 14.52 15.89 -2.90
N LYS A 125 13.41 16.60 -2.73
CA LYS A 125 13.27 17.64 -1.71
C LYS A 125 13.48 17.08 -0.31
N LEU A 126 12.89 15.94 0.01
CA LEU A 126 13.03 15.28 1.31
C LEU A 126 14.49 14.91 1.60
N THR A 127 15.19 14.35 0.62
CA THR A 127 16.57 13.88 0.81
C THR A 127 17.59 15.00 0.77
N GLU A 128 17.52 15.90 -0.21
CA GLU A 128 18.54 16.91 -0.43
C GLU A 128 18.33 18.18 0.41
N GLU A 129 17.07 18.61 0.61
CA GLU A 129 16.79 19.86 1.32
C GLU A 129 16.46 19.62 2.80
N TYR A 130 15.71 18.54 3.12
CA TYR A 130 15.36 18.22 4.50
C TYR A 130 16.35 17.27 5.18
N GLY A 131 17.20 16.57 4.42
CA GLY A 131 18.18 15.61 4.93
C GLY A 131 17.55 14.35 5.54
N VAL A 132 16.36 13.95 5.06
CA VAL A 132 15.59 12.80 5.58
C VAL A 132 15.87 11.58 4.71
N LYS A 133 15.94 10.40 5.32
CA LYS A 133 15.97 9.13 4.60
C LYS A 133 14.58 8.78 4.10
N VAL A 134 14.49 8.19 2.91
CA VAL A 134 13.23 7.78 2.28
C VAL A 134 13.21 6.27 2.09
N GLY A 135 12.10 5.64 2.46
CA GLY A 135 11.84 4.23 2.24
C GLY A 135 10.37 3.96 1.91
N LEU A 136 10.09 2.77 1.46
CA LEU A 136 8.74 2.26 1.26
C LEU A 136 8.41 1.21 2.31
N ALA A 137 7.13 1.17 2.71
CA ALA A 137 6.52 0.09 3.49
C ALA A 137 5.18 -0.25 2.84
N THR A 138 5.11 -1.31 2.04
CA THR A 138 3.95 -1.69 1.24
C THR A 138 3.66 -3.18 1.34
N THR A 139 2.41 -3.58 1.21
CA THR A 139 2.00 -5.00 1.09
C THR A 139 2.20 -5.55 -0.33
N ASP A 140 2.66 -4.72 -1.27
CA ASP A 140 3.01 -5.14 -2.62
C ASP A 140 4.37 -5.87 -2.66
N THR A 141 4.64 -6.60 -3.73
CA THR A 141 5.91 -7.29 -3.94
C THR A 141 7.03 -6.31 -4.29
N TYR A 142 8.29 -6.70 -3.98
CA TYR A 142 9.46 -5.89 -4.36
C TYR A 142 9.51 -5.59 -5.86
N ALA A 143 9.24 -6.59 -6.71
CA ALA A 143 9.29 -6.42 -8.16
C ALA A 143 8.28 -5.37 -8.65
N SER A 144 7.07 -5.38 -8.15
CA SER A 144 6.02 -4.42 -8.50
C SER A 144 6.35 -3.02 -7.96
N ALA A 145 6.69 -2.91 -6.67
CA ALA A 145 7.04 -1.65 -6.03
C ALA A 145 8.27 -0.99 -6.70
N ARG A 146 9.30 -1.80 -7.00
CA ARG A 146 10.51 -1.33 -7.68
C ARG A 146 10.21 -0.81 -9.08
N THR A 147 9.44 -1.56 -9.88
CA THR A 147 9.06 -1.15 -11.24
C THR A 147 8.24 0.14 -11.22
N CYS A 148 7.31 0.29 -10.26
CA CYS A 148 6.56 1.52 -10.09
C CYS A 148 7.49 2.71 -9.82
N MET A 149 8.41 2.60 -8.87
CA MET A 149 9.35 3.68 -8.55
C MET A 149 10.34 3.96 -9.68
N ASP A 150 10.75 2.95 -10.46
CA ASP A 150 11.57 3.15 -11.66
C ASP A 150 10.80 3.91 -12.75
N CYS A 151 9.51 3.61 -12.97
CA CYS A 151 8.65 4.36 -13.89
C CYS A 151 8.46 5.83 -13.47
N LEU A 152 8.46 6.10 -12.17
CA LEU A 152 8.36 7.45 -11.60
C LEU A 152 9.73 8.15 -11.49
N ASP A 153 10.81 7.51 -11.95
CA ASP A 153 12.20 7.99 -11.83
C ASP A 153 12.59 8.36 -10.38
N ALA A 154 12.00 7.66 -9.41
CA ALA A 154 12.10 7.93 -7.97
C ALA A 154 12.87 6.85 -7.20
N SER A 155 13.15 5.70 -7.80
CA SER A 155 13.76 4.55 -7.12
C SER A 155 15.16 4.84 -6.55
N GLY A 156 15.91 5.76 -7.15
CA GLY A 156 17.24 6.16 -6.68
C GLY A 156 17.25 6.84 -5.31
N TYR A 157 16.12 7.39 -4.88
CA TYR A 157 15.97 8.02 -3.56
C TYR A 157 15.56 7.03 -2.46
N VAL A 158 15.02 5.86 -2.83
CA VAL A 158 14.53 4.85 -1.88
C VAL A 158 15.69 4.05 -1.33
N THR A 159 15.97 4.22 -0.03
CA THR A 159 17.08 3.58 0.66
C THR A 159 16.65 2.42 1.58
N PHE A 160 15.33 2.18 1.71
CA PHE A 160 14.75 1.04 2.40
C PHE A 160 13.50 0.54 1.65
N TRP A 161 13.41 -0.78 1.46
CA TRP A 161 12.32 -1.44 0.74
C TRP A 161 11.65 -2.46 1.66
N GLY A 162 10.60 -2.05 2.34
CA GLY A 162 9.72 -2.92 3.13
C GLY A 162 8.58 -3.42 2.25
N THR A 163 8.73 -4.61 1.67
CA THR A 163 7.78 -5.22 0.73
C THR A 163 7.37 -6.60 1.18
N ASP A 164 6.23 -7.12 0.70
CA ASP A 164 5.84 -8.51 0.98
C ASP A 164 6.57 -9.49 0.05
N ASP A 165 7.70 -10.00 0.52
CA ASP A 165 8.41 -11.13 -0.09
C ASP A 165 8.15 -12.47 0.64
N GLY A 166 7.32 -12.45 1.69
CA GLY A 166 6.94 -13.59 2.51
C GLY A 166 8.00 -14.04 3.52
N THR A 167 9.07 -13.26 3.73
CA THR A 167 10.14 -13.58 4.70
C THR A 167 10.02 -12.77 5.98
N LEU A 168 9.46 -11.58 5.91
CA LEU A 168 9.27 -10.66 7.04
C LEU A 168 7.79 -10.44 7.33
N PRO A 169 7.43 -10.13 8.58
CA PRO A 169 6.08 -9.66 8.91
C PRO A 169 5.75 -8.39 8.14
N VAL A 170 4.51 -8.29 7.69
CA VAL A 170 3.98 -7.13 6.97
C VAL A 170 3.09 -6.28 7.89
N LYS A 171 2.67 -5.11 7.43
CA LYS A 171 1.71 -4.26 8.15
C LYS A 171 0.48 -5.08 8.59
N PRO A 172 0.00 -4.93 9.83
CA PRO A 172 0.32 -3.91 10.83
C PRO A 172 1.48 -4.23 11.79
N ASP A 173 2.26 -5.29 11.57
CA ASP A 173 3.42 -5.60 12.41
C ASP A 173 4.51 -4.51 12.24
N GLY A 174 4.99 -3.95 13.36
CA GLY A 174 5.96 -2.84 13.35
C GLY A 174 7.40 -3.23 13.01
N LYS A 175 7.66 -4.50 12.69
CA LYS A 175 9.05 -5.00 12.48
C LYS A 175 9.79 -4.27 11.36
N LEU A 176 9.11 -3.91 10.28
CA LEU A 176 9.75 -3.16 9.19
C LEU A 176 10.14 -1.73 9.59
N VAL A 177 9.43 -1.11 10.56
CA VAL A 177 9.84 0.19 11.14
C VAL A 177 11.16 0.05 11.89
N GLU A 178 11.29 -0.99 12.74
CA GLU A 178 12.52 -1.29 13.47
C GLU A 178 13.70 -1.51 12.50
N LEU A 179 13.51 -2.35 11.47
CA LEU A 179 14.54 -2.64 10.47
C LEU A 179 14.95 -1.41 9.67
N ALA A 180 14.01 -0.53 9.33
CA ALA A 180 14.32 0.73 8.68
C ALA A 180 15.15 1.63 9.60
N ALA A 181 14.74 1.76 10.87
CA ALA A 181 15.47 2.54 11.88
C ALA A 181 16.89 2.03 12.07
N GLU A 182 17.08 0.70 12.19
CA GLU A 182 18.39 0.06 12.29
C GLU A 182 19.25 0.36 11.05
N SER A 183 18.69 0.19 9.85
CA SER A 183 19.41 0.39 8.59
C SER A 183 19.88 1.84 8.39
N TRP A 184 19.15 2.79 8.96
CA TRP A 184 19.43 4.21 8.88
C TRP A 184 20.19 4.76 10.08
N TYR A 185 20.48 3.92 11.10
CA TYR A 185 21.13 4.32 12.36
C TYR A 185 20.39 5.45 13.09
N ILE A 186 19.07 5.38 13.13
CA ILE A 186 18.18 6.32 13.83
C ILE A 186 17.27 5.56 14.80
N LYS A 187 16.54 6.28 15.64
CA LYS A 187 15.56 5.68 16.54
C LYS A 187 14.19 5.57 15.85
N PRO A 188 13.35 4.55 16.18
CA PRO A 188 11.99 4.47 15.67
C PRO A 188 11.18 5.76 15.84
N GLU A 189 11.30 6.47 16.98
CA GLU A 189 10.61 7.74 17.26
C GLU A 189 11.10 8.91 16.37
N GLU A 190 12.16 8.71 15.59
CA GLU A 190 12.64 9.65 14.57
C GLU A 190 12.13 9.31 13.17
N LEU A 191 11.31 8.23 13.06
CA LEU A 191 10.63 7.82 11.83
C LEU A 191 9.22 8.40 11.76
N LEU A 192 8.83 8.71 10.55
CA LEU A 192 7.47 9.04 10.14
C LEU A 192 6.97 7.96 9.20
N MET A 193 5.83 7.35 9.49
CA MET A 193 5.06 6.58 8.50
C MET A 193 4.01 7.49 7.88
N VAL A 194 3.95 7.51 6.55
CA VAL A 194 2.92 8.22 5.78
C VAL A 194 2.11 7.18 5.03
N GLY A 195 0.81 7.13 5.31
CA GLY A 195 -0.09 6.12 4.73
C GLY A 195 -1.53 6.56 4.72
N ASP A 196 -2.38 5.90 3.94
CA ASP A 196 -3.78 6.25 3.74
C ASP A 196 -4.77 5.33 4.47
N THR A 197 -4.29 4.27 5.14
CA THR A 197 -5.15 3.31 5.81
C THR A 197 -4.94 3.27 7.32
N PRO A 198 -5.97 2.86 8.11
CA PRO A 198 -5.79 2.57 9.54
C PRO A 198 -4.69 1.53 9.82
N ASN A 199 -4.42 0.64 8.85
CA ASN A 199 -3.38 -0.38 8.96
C ASN A 199 -1.97 0.23 8.95
N ASP A 200 -1.75 1.30 8.18
CA ASP A 200 -0.50 2.06 8.19
C ASP A 200 -0.26 2.76 9.52
N MET A 201 -1.31 3.30 10.10
CA MET A 201 -1.23 3.99 11.41
C MET A 201 -0.90 2.99 12.53
N ARG A 202 -1.57 1.83 12.53
CA ARG A 202 -1.25 0.74 13.48
C ARG A 202 0.18 0.24 13.29
N PHE A 203 0.62 0.09 12.05
CA PHE A 203 2.00 -0.28 11.71
C PHE A 203 3.02 0.71 12.29
N ALA A 204 2.78 2.01 12.13
CA ALA A 204 3.62 3.05 12.70
C ALA A 204 3.71 2.93 14.22
N HIS A 205 2.57 2.86 14.91
CA HIS A 205 2.51 2.78 16.36
C HIS A 205 3.13 1.49 16.92
N ASN A 206 2.89 0.35 16.26
CA ASN A 206 3.49 -0.92 16.65
C ASN A 206 5.03 -0.91 16.53
N GLY A 207 5.55 -0.11 15.61
CA GLY A 207 6.98 0.13 15.45
C GLY A 207 7.53 1.37 16.18
N HIS A 208 6.71 2.07 16.97
CA HIS A 208 7.07 3.30 17.70
C HIS A 208 7.44 4.50 16.80
N ALA A 209 6.96 4.52 15.54
CA ALA A 209 7.09 5.66 14.65
C ALA A 209 5.88 6.62 14.78
N PHE A 210 6.04 7.84 14.29
CA PHE A 210 4.94 8.81 14.17
C PHE A 210 4.04 8.43 12.98
N ALA A 211 2.72 8.47 13.17
CA ALA A 211 1.72 8.07 12.18
C ALA A 211 1.06 9.30 11.53
N LEU A 212 1.41 9.61 10.29
CA LEU A 212 0.78 10.66 9.49
C LEU A 212 -0.15 10.05 8.45
N GLY A 213 -1.45 10.28 8.62
CA GLY A 213 -2.45 9.83 7.67
C GLY A 213 -2.63 10.80 6.50
N VAL A 214 -2.85 10.26 5.30
CA VAL A 214 -3.28 11.02 4.13
C VAL A 214 -4.71 10.61 3.75
N LEU A 215 -5.52 11.56 3.30
CA LEU A 215 -6.93 11.35 2.94
C LEU A 215 -7.13 11.13 1.43
N SER A 216 -6.03 11.02 0.68
CA SER A 216 -6.05 10.84 -0.78
C SER A 216 -6.41 9.42 -1.23
N GLY A 217 -6.28 8.42 -0.36
CA GLY A 217 -6.45 7.02 -0.69
C GLY A 217 -7.81 6.43 -0.27
N THR A 218 -7.79 5.21 0.24
CA THR A 218 -9.02 4.48 0.64
C THR A 218 -9.53 4.88 2.02
N GLY A 219 -8.66 5.33 2.91
CA GLY A 219 -9.02 5.72 4.28
C GLY A 219 -9.91 6.95 4.32
N LYS A 220 -11.04 6.84 5.02
CA LYS A 220 -11.93 7.97 5.27
C LYS A 220 -11.56 8.67 6.59
N ILE A 221 -11.77 9.97 6.69
CA ILE A 221 -11.39 10.78 7.84
C ILE A 221 -11.79 10.16 9.18
N HIS A 222 -13.02 9.65 9.31
CA HIS A 222 -13.53 9.04 10.55
C HIS A 222 -12.85 7.73 10.93
N HIS A 223 -12.20 7.03 9.97
CA HIS A 223 -11.38 5.84 10.25
C HIS A 223 -9.98 6.23 10.69
N MET A 224 -9.47 7.35 10.18
CA MET A 224 -8.09 7.80 10.41
C MET A 224 -7.93 8.64 11.68
N GLU A 225 -8.92 9.49 12.02
CA GLU A 225 -8.87 10.40 13.18
C GLU A 225 -8.60 9.70 14.52
N CYS A 226 -9.06 8.45 14.67
CA CYS A 226 -8.88 7.71 15.91
C CYS A 226 -7.52 7.01 16.04
N VAL A 227 -6.76 6.92 14.94
CA VAL A 227 -5.55 6.10 14.87
C VAL A 227 -4.33 6.82 14.32
N ALA A 228 -4.47 7.98 13.69
CA ALA A 228 -3.35 8.81 13.24
C ALA A 228 -2.92 9.81 14.32
N ASP A 229 -1.64 10.15 14.36
CA ASP A 229 -1.13 11.25 15.21
C ASP A 229 -1.41 12.62 14.57
N ASP A 230 -1.51 12.67 13.24
CA ASP A 230 -1.88 13.86 12.47
C ASP A 230 -2.40 13.45 11.08
N LEU A 231 -3.14 14.35 10.41
CA LEU A 231 -3.74 14.12 9.10
C LEU A 231 -3.43 15.27 8.14
N ILE A 232 -3.25 14.94 6.87
CA ILE A 232 -3.15 15.87 5.75
C ILE A 232 -4.02 15.38 4.59
N GLU A 233 -4.42 16.26 3.69
CA GLU A 233 -5.29 15.90 2.56
C GLU A 233 -4.58 14.93 1.59
N SER A 234 -3.32 15.20 1.29
CA SER A 234 -2.51 14.32 0.46
C SER A 234 -1.01 14.46 0.76
N VAL A 235 -0.22 13.54 0.25
CA VAL A 235 1.24 13.57 0.38
C VAL A 235 1.87 14.84 -0.22
N ALA A 236 1.17 15.57 -1.09
CA ALA A 236 1.63 16.85 -1.62
C ALA A 236 1.83 17.92 -0.53
N GLU A 237 1.11 17.81 0.59
CA GLU A 237 1.20 18.74 1.72
C GLU A 237 2.33 18.40 2.70
N LEU A 238 2.96 17.23 2.57
CA LEU A 238 4.00 16.76 3.48
C LEU A 238 5.16 17.75 3.69
N PRO A 239 5.69 18.44 2.66
CA PRO A 239 6.74 19.44 2.87
C PRO A 239 6.30 20.59 3.80
N ALA A 240 5.10 21.13 3.58
CA ALA A 240 4.56 22.22 4.42
C ALA A 240 4.30 21.74 5.86
N TRP A 241 3.77 20.52 6.02
CA TRP A 241 3.59 19.91 7.33
C TRP A 241 4.92 19.75 8.10
N LEU A 242 5.98 19.28 7.44
CA LEU A 242 7.32 19.16 8.03
C LEU A 242 7.89 20.52 8.45
N GLU A 243 7.67 21.58 7.67
CA GLU A 243 8.09 22.95 8.01
C GLU A 243 7.37 23.45 9.28
N GLY A 244 6.04 23.23 9.36
CA GLY A 244 5.25 23.56 10.55
C GLY A 244 5.78 22.89 11.82
N LYS A 245 6.05 21.58 11.77
CA LYS A 245 6.61 20.84 12.91
C LYS A 245 8.03 21.27 13.32
N ARG A 246 8.83 21.80 12.38
CA ARG A 246 10.15 22.40 12.68
C ARG A 246 10.01 23.76 13.36
N GLY A 247 9.03 24.56 12.93
CA GLY A 247 8.75 25.90 13.51
C GLY A 247 8.28 25.84 14.96
N GLU A 248 7.40 24.90 15.31
CA GLU A 248 6.88 24.70 16.67
C GLU A 248 7.98 24.39 17.70
N LYS A 249 9.05 23.68 17.32
CA LYS A 249 10.18 23.36 18.19
C LYS A 249 11.11 24.56 18.41
N ASN A 250 11.29 25.42 17.42
CA ASN A 250 12.16 26.61 17.53
C ASN A 250 11.51 27.73 18.32
N GLY A 251 10.17 27.74 18.45
CA GLY A 251 9.42 28.74 19.23
C GLY A 251 9.26 28.43 20.74
N ARG A 252 9.72 27.26 21.20
CA ARG A 252 9.61 26.79 22.59
C ARG A 252 10.95 26.80 23.37
N ASN A 253 12.01 27.43 22.85
CA ASN A 253 13.30 27.63 23.51
C ASN A 253 13.45 29.07 24.04
#